data_a592ea492ff1c7d29056e28bdaab4dfc
#
_entry.id   a592ea492ff1c7d29056e28bdaab4dfc
#
_cell.length_a   1.000
_cell.length_b   1.000
_cell.length_c   1.000
_cell.angle_alpha   90.00
_cell.angle_beta   90.00
_cell.angle_gamma   90.00
#
_symmetry.space_group_name_H-M   'P 1'
#
loop_
_entity.id
_entity.type
_entity.pdbx_description
1 polymer ?
#
loop_
_entity_poly.entity_id
_entity_poly.type
_entity_poly.pdbx_seq_one_letter_code
_entity_poly.pdbx_strand_id
1 'polypeptide(L)'
;ISEAKDKAGEEKNNLLKLAMRKIDFALTSFNNDEHCLRLKCNLIKLLEPQNFSSQYDALKKWKLNATIQNITLLFELGRIAFVLEYYDDSKDYFKELDAIGTGHRLRSRPKDPILDGKGNINEFEGHIVYISSNNLEGGIKCDSLRNLRYSISFRPIACRFKTTVNDAVKFSIEFNFRGPRAENIKKI
;
A
#
# COMPACT_ATOMS: atom_id res chain seq x y z
N ILE A 1 4.55 -28.69 21.62
CA ILE A 1 3.62 -27.74 20.96
C ILE A 1 4.40 -26.88 19.95
N SER A 2 5.63 -26.47 20.25
CA SER A 2 6.52 -25.73 19.34
C SER A 2 6.81 -26.53 18.05
N GLU A 3 7.33 -27.75 18.17
CA GLU A 3 7.70 -28.60 17.03
C GLU A 3 6.54 -28.94 16.08
N ALA A 4 5.32 -29.08 16.60
CA ALA A 4 4.15 -29.35 15.76
C ALA A 4 3.71 -28.11 14.94
N LYS A 5 3.89 -26.89 15.51
CA LYS A 5 3.64 -25.64 14.78
C LYS A 5 4.66 -25.42 13.69
N ASP A 6 5.92 -25.72 13.93
CA ASP A 6 7.01 -25.55 12.97
C ASP A 6 6.83 -26.51 11.77
N LYS A 7 6.50 -27.79 12.02
CA LYS A 7 6.19 -28.77 10.97
C LYS A 7 4.99 -28.38 10.11
N ALA A 8 3.91 -27.90 10.72
CA ALA A 8 2.74 -27.42 9.98
C ALA A 8 3.05 -26.17 9.14
N GLY A 9 3.94 -25.29 9.61
CA GLY A 9 4.42 -24.13 8.88
C GLY A 9 5.27 -24.51 7.67
N GLU A 10 6.16 -25.49 7.84
CA GLU A 10 7.03 -25.97 6.78
C GLU A 10 6.24 -26.70 5.68
N GLU A 11 5.29 -27.56 6.06
CA GLU A 11 4.41 -28.25 5.10
C GLU A 11 3.59 -27.25 4.28
N LYS A 12 3.00 -26.24 4.93
CA LYS A 12 2.28 -25.15 4.24
C LYS A 12 3.19 -24.43 3.26
N ASN A 13 4.42 -24.11 3.65
CA ASN A 13 5.37 -23.40 2.79
C ASN A 13 5.77 -24.24 1.58
N ASN A 14 5.96 -25.54 1.76
CA ASN A 14 6.23 -26.48 0.66
C ASN A 14 5.06 -26.58 -0.34
N LEU A 15 3.81 -26.59 0.14
CA LEU A 15 2.63 -26.58 -0.70
C LEU A 15 2.50 -25.27 -1.50
N LEU A 16 2.79 -24.12 -0.88
CA LEU A 16 2.78 -22.82 -1.58
C LEU A 16 3.86 -22.78 -2.67
N LYS A 17 5.07 -23.27 -2.41
CA LYS A 17 6.14 -23.37 -3.41
C LYS A 17 5.76 -24.30 -4.57
N LEU A 18 5.09 -25.43 -4.27
CA LEU A 18 4.60 -26.33 -5.32
C LEU A 18 3.53 -25.66 -6.19
N ALA A 19 2.59 -24.93 -5.55
CA ALA A 19 1.57 -24.16 -6.27
C ALA A 19 2.21 -23.12 -7.17
N MET A 20 3.24 -22.40 -6.69
CA MET A 20 3.99 -21.42 -7.49
C MET A 20 4.60 -22.06 -8.74
N ARG A 21 5.29 -23.21 -8.61
CA ARG A 21 5.88 -23.92 -9.76
C ARG A 21 4.82 -24.31 -10.80
N LYS A 22 3.62 -24.78 -10.37
CA LYS A 22 2.53 -25.13 -11.28
C LYS A 22 2.00 -23.91 -12.03
N ILE A 23 1.87 -22.76 -11.36
CA ILE A 23 1.44 -21.52 -12.01
C ILE A 23 2.52 -21.01 -12.97
N ASP A 24 3.79 -21.05 -12.59
CA ASP A 24 4.89 -20.67 -13.49
C ASP A 24 4.91 -21.56 -14.73
N PHE A 25 4.70 -22.87 -14.57
CA PHE A 25 4.56 -23.78 -15.70
C PHE A 25 3.35 -23.46 -16.59
N ALA A 26 2.19 -23.18 -16.00
CA ALA A 26 1.01 -22.77 -16.77
C ALA A 26 1.27 -21.47 -17.55
N LEU A 27 1.98 -20.50 -16.96
CA LEU A 27 2.33 -19.25 -17.59
C LEU A 27 3.39 -19.40 -18.70
N THR A 28 4.08 -20.54 -18.84
CA THR A 28 4.93 -20.79 -20.02
C THR A 28 4.11 -21.02 -21.29
N SER A 29 2.92 -21.60 -21.15
CA SER A 29 2.00 -21.84 -22.28
C SER A 29 0.94 -20.75 -22.44
N PHE A 30 0.56 -20.10 -21.33
CA PHE A 30 -0.50 -19.07 -21.24
C PHE A 30 0.05 -17.84 -20.50
N ASN A 31 1.08 -17.19 -21.07
CA ASN A 31 1.87 -16.15 -20.39
C ASN A 31 1.06 -14.92 -19.97
N ASN A 32 -0.12 -14.72 -20.54
CA ASN A 32 -1.02 -13.59 -20.30
C ASN A 32 -2.34 -14.00 -19.63
N ASP A 33 -2.48 -15.23 -19.13
CA ASP A 33 -3.69 -15.65 -18.44
C ASP A 33 -3.89 -14.84 -17.14
N GLU A 34 -4.96 -14.05 -17.11
CA GLU A 34 -5.26 -13.13 -16.00
C GLU A 34 -5.45 -13.89 -14.67
N HIS A 35 -6.08 -15.07 -14.71
CA HIS A 35 -6.32 -15.85 -13.52
C HIS A 35 -5.01 -16.39 -12.92
N CYS A 36 -4.11 -16.91 -13.75
CA CYS A 36 -2.78 -17.37 -13.35
C CYS A 36 -1.94 -16.21 -12.81
N LEU A 37 -1.97 -15.04 -13.46
CA LEU A 37 -1.26 -13.86 -12.99
C LEU A 37 -1.75 -13.39 -11.62
N ARG A 38 -3.06 -13.36 -11.39
CA ARG A 38 -3.67 -13.04 -10.09
C ARG A 38 -3.26 -14.01 -9.00
N LEU A 39 -3.31 -15.32 -9.28
CA LEU A 39 -2.88 -16.35 -8.34
C LEU A 39 -1.39 -16.21 -8.01
N LYS A 40 -0.56 -15.93 -9.01
CA LYS A 40 0.88 -15.69 -8.81
C LYS A 40 1.12 -14.52 -7.85
N CYS A 41 0.42 -13.38 -8.03
CA CYS A 41 0.53 -12.23 -7.12
C CYS A 41 0.19 -12.61 -5.68
N ASN A 42 -0.89 -13.38 -5.48
CA ASN A 42 -1.28 -13.83 -4.14
C ASN A 42 -0.24 -14.76 -3.51
N LEU A 43 0.36 -15.67 -4.30
CA LEU A 43 1.41 -16.57 -3.80
C LEU A 43 2.70 -15.84 -3.46
N ILE A 44 3.14 -14.87 -4.25
CA ILE A 44 4.29 -14.03 -3.93
C ILE A 44 4.06 -13.30 -2.60
N LYS A 45 2.88 -12.70 -2.41
CA LYS A 45 2.53 -12.02 -1.16
C LYS A 45 2.57 -12.94 0.06
N LEU A 46 2.22 -14.22 -0.10
CA LEU A 46 2.26 -15.21 0.99
C LEU A 46 3.66 -15.77 1.25
N LEU A 47 4.45 -16.00 0.20
CA LEU A 47 5.79 -16.60 0.29
C LEU A 47 6.85 -15.56 0.67
N GLU A 48 6.71 -14.34 0.15
CA GLU A 48 7.70 -13.27 0.24
C GLU A 48 7.03 -11.95 0.64
N PRO A 49 6.42 -11.85 1.83
CA PRO A 49 5.59 -10.70 2.20
C PRO A 49 6.35 -9.37 2.25
N GLN A 50 7.69 -9.41 2.41
CA GLN A 50 8.56 -8.23 2.45
C GLN A 50 9.24 -7.94 1.09
N ASN A 51 9.10 -8.79 0.09
CA ASN A 51 9.66 -8.57 -1.24
C ASN A 51 8.70 -7.74 -2.10
N PHE A 52 8.62 -6.45 -1.78
CA PHE A 52 7.74 -5.52 -2.49
C PHE A 52 8.09 -5.37 -3.98
N SER A 53 9.37 -5.50 -4.35
CA SER A 53 9.78 -5.43 -5.76
C SER A 53 9.14 -6.55 -6.58
N SER A 54 9.28 -7.81 -6.14
CA SER A 54 8.66 -8.95 -6.82
C SER A 54 7.14 -8.86 -6.86
N GLN A 55 6.52 -8.37 -5.77
CA GLN A 55 5.07 -8.12 -5.74
C GLN A 55 4.67 -7.07 -6.77
N TYR A 56 5.40 -5.95 -6.86
CA TYR A 56 5.13 -4.87 -7.80
C TYR A 56 5.20 -5.34 -9.25
N ASP A 57 6.27 -6.05 -9.62
CA ASP A 57 6.45 -6.57 -10.98
C ASP A 57 5.32 -7.54 -11.38
N ALA A 58 4.93 -8.43 -10.48
CA ALA A 58 3.83 -9.35 -10.71
C ALA A 58 2.48 -8.62 -10.89
N LEU A 59 2.21 -7.61 -10.06
CA LEU A 59 1.00 -6.80 -10.15
C LEU A 59 0.98 -5.95 -11.43
N LYS A 60 2.11 -5.38 -11.86
CA LYS A 60 2.22 -4.66 -13.14
C LYS A 60 1.90 -5.60 -14.30
N LYS A 61 2.47 -6.80 -14.31
CA LYS A 61 2.17 -7.79 -15.33
C LYS A 61 0.70 -8.18 -15.36
N TRP A 62 0.07 -8.36 -14.19
CA TRP A 62 -1.37 -8.59 -14.11
C TRP A 62 -2.16 -7.38 -14.65
N LYS A 63 -1.83 -6.13 -14.27
CA LYS A 63 -2.52 -4.92 -14.75
C LYS A 63 -2.50 -4.81 -16.28
N LEU A 64 -1.37 -5.12 -16.91
CA LEU A 64 -1.24 -5.08 -18.38
C LEU A 64 -2.14 -6.09 -19.12
N ASN A 65 -2.54 -7.16 -18.44
CA ASN A 65 -3.34 -8.25 -19.02
C ASN A 65 -4.76 -8.34 -18.45
N ALA A 66 -5.11 -7.47 -17.51
CA ALA A 66 -6.44 -7.42 -16.92
C ALA A 66 -7.46 -6.88 -17.93
N THR A 67 -8.54 -7.61 -18.12
CA THR A 67 -9.64 -7.25 -19.03
C THR A 67 -10.57 -6.18 -18.44
N ILE A 68 -10.59 -6.05 -17.12
CA ILE A 68 -11.45 -5.12 -16.37
C ILE A 68 -10.59 -4.37 -15.35
N GLN A 69 -10.87 -3.08 -15.20
CA GLN A 69 -10.25 -2.29 -14.13
C GLN A 69 -10.57 -2.89 -12.75
N ASN A 70 -9.54 -3.30 -12.04
CA ASN A 70 -9.66 -3.95 -10.75
C ASN A 70 -9.22 -3.02 -9.61
N ILE A 71 -10.19 -2.63 -8.78
CA ILE A 71 -9.99 -1.69 -7.66
C ILE A 71 -8.89 -2.19 -6.71
N THR A 72 -8.92 -3.48 -6.36
CA THR A 72 -7.93 -4.08 -5.46
C THR A 72 -6.53 -4.07 -6.06
N LEU A 73 -6.43 -4.36 -7.36
CA LEU A 73 -5.16 -4.35 -8.09
C LEU A 73 -4.54 -2.94 -8.12
N LEU A 74 -5.32 -1.91 -8.47
CA LEU A 74 -4.86 -0.52 -8.48
C LEU A 74 -4.45 -0.04 -7.08
N PHE A 75 -5.23 -0.40 -6.06
CA PHE A 75 -4.89 -0.07 -4.68
C PHE A 75 -3.56 -0.69 -4.25
N GLU A 76 -3.36 -1.98 -4.49
CA GLU A 76 -2.09 -2.67 -4.15
C GLU A 76 -0.90 -2.11 -4.95
N LEU A 77 -1.08 -1.81 -6.24
CA LEU A 77 -0.05 -1.15 -7.04
C LEU A 77 0.31 0.22 -6.48
N GLY A 78 -0.67 1.06 -6.16
CA GLY A 78 -0.43 2.38 -5.59
C GLY A 78 0.30 2.31 -4.25
N ARG A 79 -0.11 1.39 -3.37
CA ARG A 79 0.50 1.18 -2.06
C ARG A 79 1.95 0.69 -2.18
N ILE A 80 2.19 -0.35 -2.98
CA ILE A 80 3.53 -0.93 -3.13
C ILE A 80 4.47 0.02 -3.86
N ALA A 81 4.00 0.73 -4.87
CA ALA A 81 4.78 1.78 -5.54
C ALA A 81 5.23 2.86 -4.55
N PHE A 82 4.34 3.28 -3.62
CA PHE A 82 4.70 4.23 -2.58
C PHE A 82 5.81 3.70 -1.66
N VAL A 83 5.70 2.44 -1.21
CA VAL A 83 6.71 1.79 -0.34
C VAL A 83 8.07 1.64 -1.05
N LEU A 84 8.06 1.45 -2.38
CA LEU A 84 9.26 1.38 -3.22
C LEU A 84 9.79 2.77 -3.64
N GLU A 85 9.21 3.85 -3.12
CA GLU A 85 9.55 5.24 -3.46
C GLU A 85 9.26 5.62 -4.93
N TYR A 86 8.44 4.84 -5.66
CA TYR A 86 7.94 5.18 -6.98
C TYR A 86 6.71 6.10 -6.85
N TYR A 87 6.92 7.30 -6.30
CA TYR A 87 5.84 8.19 -5.86
C TYR A 87 4.96 8.69 -7.00
N ASP A 88 5.49 8.92 -8.18
CA ASP A 88 4.73 9.34 -9.36
C ASP A 88 3.82 8.20 -9.84
N ASP A 89 4.34 6.97 -9.95
CA ASP A 89 3.53 5.78 -10.26
C ASP A 89 2.42 5.58 -9.21
N SER A 90 2.76 5.70 -7.94
CA SER A 90 1.79 5.59 -6.83
C SER A 90 0.65 6.59 -6.99
N LYS A 91 0.97 7.85 -7.24
CA LYS A 91 0.01 8.93 -7.46
C LYS A 91 -0.91 8.64 -8.64
N ASP A 92 -0.37 8.14 -9.75
CA ASP A 92 -1.13 7.81 -10.95
C ASP A 92 -2.10 6.65 -10.71
N TYR A 93 -1.68 5.59 -10.00
CA TYR A 93 -2.58 4.50 -9.63
C TYR A 93 -3.73 4.94 -8.73
N PHE A 94 -3.47 5.80 -7.73
CA PHE A 94 -4.53 6.32 -6.88
C PHE A 94 -5.46 7.29 -7.63
N LYS A 95 -4.94 8.07 -8.59
CA LYS A 95 -5.75 8.91 -9.47
C LYS A 95 -6.65 8.06 -10.39
N GLU A 96 -6.10 6.99 -10.98
CA GLU A 96 -6.88 6.03 -11.76
C GLU A 96 -7.98 5.37 -10.91
N LEU A 97 -7.65 5.01 -9.66
CA LEU A 97 -8.59 4.43 -8.71
C LEU A 97 -9.72 5.40 -8.32
N ASP A 98 -9.44 6.68 -8.12
CA ASP A 98 -10.44 7.70 -7.81
C ASP A 98 -11.38 7.96 -9.01
N ALA A 99 -10.87 7.88 -10.24
CA ALA A 99 -11.63 8.04 -11.48
C ALA A 99 -12.67 6.91 -11.71
N ILE A 100 -12.46 5.72 -11.16
CA ILE A 100 -13.44 4.60 -11.23
C ILE A 100 -14.71 4.94 -10.43
N GLY A 101 -14.72 6.00 -9.63
CA GLY A 101 -15.91 6.47 -8.93
C GLY A 101 -16.37 5.52 -7.81
N THR A 102 -15.44 4.89 -7.10
CA THR A 102 -15.76 4.07 -5.94
C THR A 102 -16.62 4.87 -4.96
N GLY A 103 -17.87 4.47 -4.77
CA GLY A 103 -18.82 5.15 -3.92
C GLY A 103 -18.32 5.39 -2.50
N HIS A 104 -18.92 6.33 -1.77
CA HIS A 104 -18.51 6.75 -0.42
C HIS A 104 -18.20 5.60 0.57
N ARG A 105 -18.82 4.43 0.40
CA ARG A 105 -18.61 3.25 1.27
C ARG A 105 -17.23 2.60 1.11
N LEU A 106 -16.58 2.70 -0.05
CA LEU A 106 -15.25 2.14 -0.29
C LEU A 106 -14.14 3.14 0.04
N ARG A 107 -14.45 4.44 0.11
CA ARG A 107 -13.46 5.50 0.37
C ARG A 107 -12.87 5.47 1.77
N SER A 108 -13.52 4.82 2.74
CA SER A 108 -13.08 4.77 4.14
C SER A 108 -12.28 3.52 4.51
N ARG A 109 -12.03 2.60 3.59
CA ARG A 109 -11.28 1.35 3.80
C ARG A 109 -10.37 1.08 2.60
N PRO A 110 -9.27 0.34 2.78
CA PRO A 110 -8.67 -0.23 3.97
C PRO A 110 -7.71 0.76 4.65
N LYS A 111 -7.48 0.56 5.94
CA LYS A 111 -6.35 1.13 6.68
C LYS A 111 -5.23 0.10 6.62
N ASP A 112 -4.22 0.38 5.83
CA ASP A 112 -3.07 -0.50 5.63
C ASP A 112 -1.80 0.32 5.94
N PRO A 113 -1.31 0.30 7.19
CA PRO A 113 -0.17 1.10 7.61
C PRO A 113 1.12 0.61 6.97
N ILE A 114 2.07 1.52 6.81
CA ILE A 114 3.45 1.14 6.51
C ILE A 114 4.06 0.56 7.77
N LEU A 115 4.58 -0.67 7.66
CA LEU A 115 5.24 -1.36 8.75
C LEU A 115 6.76 -1.26 8.61
N ASP A 116 7.47 -1.24 9.74
CA ASP A 116 8.91 -1.40 9.80
C ASP A 116 9.31 -2.87 9.52
N GLY A 117 10.61 -3.14 9.42
CA GLY A 117 11.13 -4.50 9.20
C GLY A 117 10.83 -5.50 10.33
N LYS A 118 10.26 -5.03 11.46
CA LYS A 118 9.84 -5.85 12.60
C LYS A 118 8.32 -6.05 12.68
N GLY A 119 7.57 -5.45 11.75
CA GLY A 119 6.10 -5.51 11.73
C GLY A 119 5.40 -4.48 12.61
N ASN A 120 6.11 -3.50 13.18
CA ASN A 120 5.50 -2.39 13.90
C ASN A 120 5.10 -1.28 12.91
N ILE A 121 4.12 -0.46 13.30
CA ILE A 121 3.73 0.72 12.51
C ILE A 121 4.93 1.68 12.44
N ASN A 122 5.35 2.01 11.21
CA ASN A 122 6.44 2.95 10.98
C ASN A 122 5.97 4.38 11.27
N GLU A 123 6.74 5.13 12.05
CA GLU A 123 6.48 6.54 12.36
C GLU A 123 7.40 7.44 11.53
N PHE A 124 6.83 8.51 10.99
CA PHE A 124 7.48 9.48 10.13
C PHE A 124 7.45 10.86 10.80
N GLU A 125 8.41 11.72 10.46
CA GLU A 125 8.47 13.11 10.91
C GLU A 125 8.26 14.05 9.72
N GLY A 126 7.67 15.21 10.01
CA GLY A 126 7.41 16.23 9.02
C GLY A 126 6.76 17.48 9.62
N HIS A 127 6.32 18.37 8.76
CA HIS A 127 5.66 19.61 9.17
C HIS A 127 4.39 19.87 8.37
N ILE A 128 3.41 20.51 9.02
CA ILE A 128 2.14 20.88 8.40
C ILE A 128 2.40 22.03 7.42
N VAL A 129 2.06 21.83 6.13
CA VAL A 129 2.30 22.83 5.08
C VAL A 129 1.03 23.60 4.70
N TYR A 130 -0.14 23.03 4.92
CA TYR A 130 -1.41 23.75 4.73
C TYR A 130 -2.52 23.15 5.58
N ILE A 131 -3.53 23.95 5.87
CA ILE A 131 -4.80 23.54 6.48
C ILE A 131 -5.91 24.25 5.74
N SER A 132 -6.94 23.52 5.31
CA SER A 132 -8.12 24.12 4.67
C SER A 132 -8.91 24.99 5.64
N SER A 133 -9.60 26.01 5.12
CA SER A 133 -10.38 26.97 5.93
C SER A 133 -11.46 26.33 6.79
N ASN A 134 -11.99 25.16 6.37
CA ASN A 134 -13.00 24.41 7.10
C ASN A 134 -12.40 23.35 8.07
N ASN A 135 -11.08 23.26 8.22
CA ASN A 135 -10.35 22.28 9.02
C ASN A 135 -10.66 20.79 8.71
N LEU A 136 -11.21 20.50 7.54
CA LEU A 136 -11.50 19.12 7.14
C LEU A 136 -10.33 18.43 6.46
N GLU A 137 -9.40 19.22 5.91
CA GLU A 137 -8.28 18.73 5.12
C GLU A 137 -7.01 19.54 5.38
N GLY A 138 -5.87 18.87 5.41
CA GLY A 138 -4.56 19.48 5.53
C GLY A 138 -3.51 18.63 4.85
N GLY A 139 -2.30 19.16 4.72
CA GLY A 139 -1.15 18.46 4.16
C GLY A 139 0.06 18.54 5.06
N ILE A 140 0.79 17.43 5.16
CA ILE A 140 2.06 17.30 5.86
C ILE A 140 3.14 17.02 4.83
N LYS A 141 4.20 17.82 4.83
CA LYS A 141 5.43 17.48 4.11
C LYS A 141 6.23 16.55 5.00
N CYS A 142 6.50 15.35 4.49
CA CYS A 142 7.26 14.34 5.21
C CYS A 142 8.75 14.58 4.99
N ASP A 143 9.51 14.83 6.06
CA ASP A 143 10.94 15.12 5.97
C ASP A 143 11.77 13.84 5.79
N SER A 144 11.24 12.70 6.26
CA SER A 144 11.87 11.38 6.11
C SER A 144 11.83 10.86 4.68
N LEU A 145 10.87 11.30 3.84
CA LEU A 145 10.68 10.87 2.46
C LEU A 145 11.16 11.94 1.48
N ARG A 146 12.48 12.07 1.35
CA ARG A 146 13.13 13.18 0.60
C ARG A 146 12.69 13.33 -0.84
N ASN A 147 12.34 12.22 -1.53
CA ASN A 147 11.94 12.22 -2.94
C ASN A 147 10.44 12.46 -3.12
N LEU A 148 9.66 12.52 -2.04
CA LEU A 148 8.22 12.77 -2.10
C LEU A 148 7.95 14.25 -2.38
N ARG A 149 7.44 14.56 -3.58
CA ARG A 149 7.21 15.94 -4.06
C ARG A 149 5.85 16.52 -3.67
N TYR A 150 4.97 15.74 -3.09
CA TYR A 150 3.64 16.18 -2.65
C TYR A 150 3.45 15.97 -1.15
N SER A 151 2.51 16.69 -0.57
CA SER A 151 2.15 16.56 0.84
C SER A 151 1.24 15.36 1.06
N ILE A 152 1.41 14.69 2.21
CA ILE A 152 0.52 13.61 2.65
C ILE A 152 -0.71 14.24 3.31
N SER A 153 -1.89 13.84 2.85
CA SER A 153 -3.15 14.39 3.37
C SER A 153 -3.43 13.94 4.81
N PHE A 154 -4.08 14.80 5.60
CA PHE A 154 -4.57 14.46 6.94
C PHE A 154 -5.88 15.20 7.26
N ARG A 155 -6.52 14.86 8.37
CA ARG A 155 -7.69 15.57 8.89
C ARG A 155 -7.31 16.38 10.13
N PRO A 156 -7.22 17.71 10.06
CA PRO A 156 -6.91 18.54 11.22
C PRO A 156 -7.87 18.34 12.38
N ILE A 157 -9.18 18.20 12.10
CA ILE A 157 -10.22 17.96 13.11
C ILE A 157 -10.06 16.63 13.89
N ALA A 158 -9.32 15.67 13.35
CA ALA A 158 -9.05 14.39 14.02
C ALA A 158 -7.81 14.46 14.93
N CYS A 159 -7.04 15.54 14.90
CA CYS A 159 -5.89 15.73 15.77
C CYS A 159 -6.34 16.08 17.21
N ARG A 160 -5.60 15.55 18.19
CA ARG A 160 -5.86 15.82 19.62
C ARG A 160 -5.27 17.14 20.12
N PHE A 161 -4.77 17.97 19.22
CA PHE A 161 -4.18 19.28 19.49
C PHE A 161 -4.63 20.29 18.41
N LYS A 162 -4.54 21.57 18.72
CA LYS A 162 -4.80 22.63 17.73
C LYS A 162 -3.68 22.63 16.70
N THR A 163 -4.01 22.29 15.45
CA THR A 163 -3.05 22.26 14.35
C THR A 163 -2.83 23.64 13.77
N THR A 164 -1.56 23.97 13.49
CA THR A 164 -1.15 25.22 12.80
C THR A 164 -0.15 24.89 11.70
N VAL A 165 -0.12 25.71 10.66
CA VAL A 165 0.91 25.60 9.61
C VAL A 165 2.29 25.79 10.24
N ASN A 166 3.27 25.00 9.79
CA ASN A 166 4.62 24.85 10.30
C ASN A 166 4.75 24.09 11.63
N ASP A 167 3.66 23.56 12.21
CA ASP A 167 3.81 22.63 13.33
C ASP A 167 4.63 21.41 12.89
N ALA A 168 5.69 21.10 13.66
CA ALA A 168 6.43 19.84 13.53
C ALA A 168 5.61 18.69 14.13
N VAL A 169 5.51 17.60 13.40
CA VAL A 169 4.63 16.49 13.76
C VAL A 169 5.27 15.15 13.48
N LYS A 170 4.89 14.16 14.30
CA LYS A 170 5.18 12.75 14.09
C LYS A 170 3.88 12.01 13.78
N PHE A 171 3.89 11.10 12.82
CA PHE A 171 2.69 10.45 12.30
C PHE A 171 3.00 9.10 11.68
N SER A 172 1.99 8.27 11.52
CA SER A 172 2.02 7.07 10.67
C SER A 172 1.43 7.37 9.29
N ILE A 173 1.83 6.59 8.28
CA ILE A 173 1.22 6.65 6.95
C ILE A 173 0.36 5.40 6.78
N GLU A 174 -0.92 5.62 6.47
CA GLU A 174 -1.88 4.58 6.12
C GLU A 174 -2.42 4.85 4.71
N PHE A 175 -2.90 3.81 4.03
CA PHE A 175 -3.46 3.96 2.69
C PHE A 175 -4.97 3.81 2.70
N ASN A 176 -5.63 4.65 1.92
CA ASN A 176 -7.03 4.48 1.53
C ASN A 176 -7.15 4.60 0.01
N PHE A 177 -8.33 4.46 -0.56
CA PHE A 177 -8.53 4.55 -2.00
C PHE A 177 -8.21 5.92 -2.64
N ARG A 178 -7.91 6.93 -1.86
CA ARG A 178 -7.44 8.25 -2.32
C ARG A 178 -5.93 8.42 -2.22
N GLY A 179 -5.24 7.42 -1.70
CA GLY A 179 -3.79 7.43 -1.55
C GLY A 179 -3.30 7.43 -0.10
N PRO A 180 -2.04 7.78 0.09
CA PRO A 180 -1.40 7.84 1.40
C PRO A 180 -2.01 8.95 2.26
N ARG A 181 -2.18 8.66 3.54
CA ARG A 181 -2.77 9.54 4.52
C ARG A 181 -2.00 9.48 5.83
N ALA A 182 -1.77 10.65 6.43
CA ALA A 182 -1.18 10.73 7.77
C ALA A 182 -2.24 10.46 8.83
N GLU A 183 -1.94 9.53 9.72
CA GLU A 183 -2.76 9.12 10.86
C GLU A 183 -1.91 9.13 12.15
N ASN A 184 -2.55 9.04 13.32
CA ASN A 184 -1.87 9.03 14.63
C ASN A 184 -0.94 10.23 14.86
N ILE A 185 -1.35 11.42 14.40
CA ILE A 185 -0.53 12.62 14.38
C ILE A 185 -0.32 13.13 15.80
N LYS A 186 0.94 13.39 16.15
CA LYS A 186 1.39 13.95 17.43
C LYS A 186 2.25 15.17 17.14
N LYS A 187 2.10 16.23 17.94
CA LYS A 187 2.98 17.39 17.88
C LYS A 187 4.33 17.05 18.54
N ILE A 188 5.44 17.46 17.93
CA ILE A 188 6.79 17.34 18.46
C ILE A 188 7.17 18.64 19.15
#